data_73e1c710b8e35471b65c7a58bc0a7c9d
#
_entry.id   73e1c710b8e35471b65c7a58bc0a7c9d
#
_cell.length_a   1.000
_cell.length_b   1.000
_cell.length_c   1.000
_cell.angle_alpha   90.00
_cell.angle_beta   90.00
_cell.angle_gamma   90.00
#
_symmetry.space_group_name_H-M   'P 1'
#
loop_
_entity.id
_entity.type
_entity.pdbx_description
1 polymer ?
#
loop_
_entity_poly.entity_id
_entity_poly.type
_entity_poly.pdbx_seq_one_letter_code
_entity_poly.pdbx_strand_id
1 'polypeptide(L)'
;MEAFEHYVTVGRRRLRCGYTTGTCAAAATLGAATLLLTGEALPAARIATPSGLEVPVELTRYDAGPGWAECAVRKDAGDDPDVTDGAYVYARVSRTEGGVAVDGGVGVGRVTRAGLDQPVGAAAINRVPRRMIEEQARAAMRAAGYGGGLAVVVSIPEGVRLAERTFNPRLGIEGGISVLGTSGIVRPMSEEALVASIALELRVQRAAGVRDLLVAPGNYGRDFAAGELGLDAGRCVQCSNYVGQTIDAAAQAGFGSMLVVGSLGKLVKVAAGIMNTHSRVADGRRETLAAHAALQGASRDLVGELMRSVTTDEALPLLERAGILRETMASVTAALGDQLRRRAAGALDVEAVVFSPGWGVLGETEGASHLLALLRRAAAGEGGVRPGASMDDGAGPDDASGEKDVRPWAAGGEGPRGLRGEL
;
A
#
# COMPACT_ATOMS: atom_id res chain seq x y z
N MET A 1 27.14 -17.01 14.91
CA MET A 1 25.70 -16.75 15.21
C MET A 1 24.84 -17.48 14.18
N GLU A 2 23.70 -18.04 14.57
CA GLU A 2 22.75 -18.69 13.67
C GLU A 2 22.10 -17.63 12.78
N ALA A 3 22.16 -17.82 11.45
CA ALA A 3 21.50 -16.91 10.52
C ALA A 3 19.98 -17.06 10.61
N PHE A 4 19.21 -16.00 10.33
CA PHE A 4 17.77 -16.09 10.23
C PHE A 4 17.37 -16.84 8.95
N GLU A 5 17.06 -18.11 9.09
CA GLU A 5 16.69 -19.01 8.00
C GLU A 5 15.19 -19.30 7.98
N HIS A 6 14.41 -18.33 7.54
CA HIS A 6 12.99 -18.48 7.27
C HIS A 6 12.74 -18.23 5.79
N TYR A 7 11.99 -19.11 5.14
CA TYR A 7 11.78 -19.07 3.69
C TYR A 7 10.29 -19.08 3.35
N VAL A 8 9.97 -18.39 2.26
CA VAL A 8 8.65 -18.43 1.62
C VAL A 8 8.76 -18.89 0.19
N THR A 9 7.72 -19.54 -0.34
CA THR A 9 7.66 -19.94 -1.73
C THR A 9 6.88 -18.92 -2.53
N VAL A 10 7.54 -18.30 -3.53
CA VAL A 10 6.91 -17.36 -4.45
C VAL A 10 7.01 -17.93 -5.87
N GLY A 11 5.90 -18.41 -6.40
CA GLY A 11 5.87 -19.16 -7.65
C GLY A 11 6.68 -20.47 -7.52
N ARG A 12 7.80 -20.57 -8.24
CA ARG A 12 8.70 -21.74 -8.20
C ARG A 12 10.00 -21.48 -7.41
N ARG A 13 10.14 -20.32 -6.78
CA ARG A 13 11.35 -19.94 -6.07
C ARG A 13 11.12 -20.00 -4.56
N ARG A 14 12.09 -20.56 -3.85
CA ARG A 14 12.18 -20.48 -2.39
C ARG A 14 13.04 -19.27 -2.08
N LEU A 15 12.46 -18.26 -1.43
CA LEU A 15 13.10 -16.99 -1.12
C LEU A 15 13.26 -16.85 0.39
N ARG A 16 14.43 -16.36 0.84
CA ARG A 16 14.73 -16.13 2.23
C ARG A 16 14.07 -14.84 2.71
N CYS A 17 13.38 -14.92 3.84
CA CYS A 17 12.85 -13.76 4.53
C CYS A 17 13.97 -12.98 5.24
N GLY A 18 13.74 -11.69 5.37
CA GLY A 18 14.54 -10.80 6.20
C GLY A 18 13.76 -10.31 7.41
N TYR A 19 14.27 -9.26 8.06
CA TYR A 19 13.59 -8.60 9.16
C TYR A 19 13.48 -7.09 8.96
N THR A 20 12.44 -6.49 9.53
CA THR A 20 12.04 -5.11 9.28
C THR A 20 12.93 -4.10 10.01
N THR A 21 12.88 -2.81 9.59
CA THR A 21 13.51 -1.71 10.33
C THR A 21 13.02 -1.62 11.78
N GLY A 22 11.75 -2.01 12.04
CA GLY A 22 11.20 -2.09 13.39
C GLY A 22 11.88 -3.16 14.25
N THR A 23 12.14 -4.35 13.69
CA THR A 23 12.88 -5.42 14.38
C THR A 23 14.33 -5.03 14.64
N CYS A 24 15.00 -4.38 13.66
CA CYS A 24 16.34 -3.84 13.87
C CYS A 24 16.39 -2.82 15.01
N ALA A 25 15.44 -1.87 15.03
CA ALA A 25 15.38 -0.84 16.07
C ALA A 25 15.10 -1.44 17.45
N ALA A 26 14.24 -2.45 17.55
CA ALA A 26 13.97 -3.16 18.79
C ALA A 26 15.22 -3.91 19.30
N ALA A 27 15.95 -4.61 18.42
CA ALA A 27 17.18 -5.32 18.78
C ALA A 27 18.29 -4.35 19.21
N ALA A 28 18.49 -3.26 18.45
CA ALA A 28 19.45 -2.23 18.81
C ALA A 28 19.13 -1.56 20.16
N THR A 29 17.82 -1.37 20.45
CA THR A 29 17.36 -0.84 21.74
C THR A 29 17.69 -1.77 22.89
N LEU A 30 17.47 -3.09 22.72
CA LEU A 30 17.85 -4.08 23.75
C LEU A 30 19.35 -4.04 24.02
N GLY A 31 20.17 -4.05 22.96
CA GLY A 31 21.64 -4.00 23.10
C GLY A 31 22.11 -2.73 23.80
N ALA A 32 21.64 -1.55 23.36
CA ALA A 32 22.02 -0.28 23.96
C ALA A 32 21.54 -0.13 25.42
N ALA A 33 20.31 -0.55 25.71
CA ALA A 33 19.76 -0.49 27.07
C ALA A 33 20.51 -1.43 28.00
N THR A 34 20.86 -2.65 27.56
CA THR A 34 21.66 -3.58 28.35
C THR A 34 23.04 -3.01 28.65
N LEU A 35 23.75 -2.50 27.62
CA LEU A 35 25.04 -1.84 27.82
C LEU A 35 24.95 -0.67 28.82
N LEU A 36 23.95 0.21 28.68
CA LEU A 36 23.75 1.35 29.57
C LEU A 36 23.52 0.94 31.02
N LEU A 37 22.76 -0.13 31.27
CA LEU A 37 22.29 -0.51 32.59
C LEU A 37 23.21 -1.47 33.32
N THR A 38 23.90 -2.35 32.58
CA THR A 38 24.77 -3.42 33.15
C THR A 38 26.24 -3.25 32.84
N GLY A 39 26.61 -2.43 31.83
CA GLY A 39 27.97 -2.34 31.31
C GLY A 39 28.35 -3.47 30.32
N GLU A 40 27.46 -4.37 30.00
CA GLU A 40 27.70 -5.52 29.13
C GLU A 40 27.20 -5.29 27.70
N ALA A 41 28.08 -5.50 26.72
CA ALA A 41 27.69 -5.48 25.29
C ALA A 41 27.28 -6.88 24.84
N LEU A 42 26.02 -7.04 24.42
CA LEU A 42 25.50 -8.29 23.89
C LEU A 42 25.98 -8.49 22.43
N PRO A 43 26.48 -9.67 22.02
CA PRO A 43 26.87 -9.92 20.64
C PRO A 43 25.65 -10.09 19.70
N ALA A 44 24.51 -10.50 20.25
CA ALA A 44 23.28 -10.75 19.51
C ALA A 44 22.07 -10.64 20.41
N ALA A 45 20.90 -10.44 19.82
CA ALA A 45 19.60 -10.47 20.47
C ALA A 45 18.64 -11.43 19.74
N ARG A 46 17.72 -12.06 20.49
CA ARG A 46 16.58 -12.78 19.93
C ARG A 46 15.33 -11.94 20.13
N ILE A 47 14.70 -11.55 19.03
CA ILE A 47 13.53 -10.66 19.05
C ILE A 47 12.28 -11.45 18.68
N ALA A 48 11.37 -11.60 19.63
CA ALA A 48 10.03 -12.10 19.36
C ALA A 48 9.28 -11.07 18.50
N THR A 49 8.82 -11.51 17.33
CA THR A 49 8.12 -10.65 16.38
C THR A 49 6.61 -10.85 16.42
N PRO A 50 5.80 -9.89 15.97
CA PRO A 50 4.34 -10.04 15.90
C PRO A 50 3.87 -11.20 15.00
N SER A 51 4.72 -11.68 14.08
CA SER A 51 4.45 -12.89 13.29
C SER A 51 4.54 -14.20 14.07
N GLY A 52 4.94 -14.15 15.35
CA GLY A 52 5.19 -15.33 16.18
C GLY A 52 6.57 -15.98 15.97
N LEU A 53 7.40 -15.41 15.09
CA LEU A 53 8.76 -15.90 14.86
C LEU A 53 9.75 -15.19 15.78
N GLU A 54 10.74 -15.92 16.29
CA GLU A 54 11.92 -15.37 16.93
C GLU A 54 13.01 -15.11 15.89
N VAL A 55 13.53 -13.87 15.85
CA VAL A 55 14.57 -13.47 14.92
C VAL A 55 15.88 -13.28 15.67
N PRO A 56 16.93 -14.07 15.36
CA PRO A 56 18.28 -13.81 15.82
C PRO A 56 18.86 -12.62 15.05
N VAL A 57 19.29 -11.59 15.78
CA VAL A 57 19.81 -10.33 15.22
C VAL A 57 21.18 -10.07 15.80
N GLU A 58 22.17 -9.85 14.92
CA GLU A 58 23.52 -9.46 15.33
C GLU A 58 23.54 -8.00 15.77
N LEU A 59 24.18 -7.75 16.91
CA LEU A 59 24.34 -6.42 17.49
C LEU A 59 25.76 -5.94 17.27
N THR A 60 25.91 -4.74 16.74
CA THR A 60 27.21 -4.19 16.33
C THR A 60 27.34 -2.71 16.69
N ARG A 61 28.54 -2.15 16.50
CA ARG A 61 28.83 -0.72 16.63
C ARG A 61 28.34 -0.12 17.94
N TYR A 62 28.78 -0.70 19.01
CA TYR A 62 28.49 -0.16 20.35
C TYR A 62 29.29 1.14 20.59
N ASP A 63 28.61 2.11 21.22
CA ASP A 63 29.20 3.32 21.75
C ASP A 63 28.53 3.68 23.08
N ALA A 64 29.23 4.36 23.99
CA ALA A 64 28.66 4.74 25.27
C ALA A 64 29.37 5.98 25.84
N GLY A 65 28.61 6.75 26.62
CA GLY A 65 29.08 7.92 27.32
C GLY A 65 28.34 8.13 28.63
N PRO A 66 28.62 9.23 29.34
CA PRO A 66 27.94 9.52 30.62
C PRO A 66 26.41 9.57 30.46
N GLY A 67 25.70 8.55 30.97
CA GLY A 67 24.24 8.48 31.00
C GLY A 67 23.57 8.02 29.73
N TRP A 68 24.31 7.56 28.71
CA TRP A 68 23.78 7.02 27.48
C TRP A 68 24.61 5.87 26.91
N ALA A 69 24.00 5.02 26.12
CA ALA A 69 24.66 4.03 25.27
C ALA A 69 23.94 3.93 23.91
N GLU A 70 24.67 3.44 22.91
CA GLU A 70 24.19 3.25 21.55
C GLU A 70 24.58 1.88 21.02
N CYS A 71 23.74 1.29 20.22
CA CYS A 71 23.98 0.04 19.53
C CYS A 71 23.41 0.13 18.12
N ALA A 72 23.99 -0.58 17.16
CA ALA A 72 23.46 -0.67 15.80
C ALA A 72 23.20 -2.11 15.37
N VAL A 73 22.24 -2.24 14.46
CA VAL A 73 21.94 -3.45 13.72
C VAL A 73 22.06 -3.15 12.23
N ARG A 74 22.77 -4.02 11.49
CA ARG A 74 22.74 -4.00 10.04
C ARG A 74 21.49 -4.72 9.57
N LYS A 75 20.61 -4.01 8.83
CA LYS A 75 19.39 -4.60 8.30
C LYS A 75 19.70 -5.68 7.27
N ASP A 76 19.01 -6.81 7.39
CA ASP A 76 18.99 -7.89 6.41
C ASP A 76 17.55 -8.04 5.88
N ALA A 77 17.35 -7.71 4.61
CA ALA A 77 16.05 -7.82 3.95
C ALA A 77 15.79 -9.21 3.33
N GLY A 78 16.73 -10.15 3.47
CA GLY A 78 16.62 -11.44 2.81
C GLY A 78 16.76 -11.31 1.29
N ASP A 79 15.91 -12.01 0.57
CA ASP A 79 15.87 -11.97 -0.90
C ASP A 79 14.90 -10.89 -1.44
N ASP A 80 14.39 -10.00 -0.58
CA ASP A 80 13.55 -8.88 -1.01
C ASP A 80 14.40 -7.73 -1.58
N PRO A 81 13.98 -7.13 -2.72
CA PRO A 81 14.69 -5.98 -3.32
C PRO A 81 14.44 -4.67 -2.54
N ASP A 82 14.45 -4.74 -1.22
CA ASP A 82 14.23 -3.60 -0.32
C ASP A 82 15.42 -2.62 -0.40
N VAL A 83 15.13 -1.35 -0.69
CA VAL A 83 16.15 -0.29 -0.77
C VAL A 83 16.88 -0.03 0.55
N THR A 84 16.33 -0.50 1.67
CA THR A 84 16.91 -0.36 3.00
C THR A 84 17.79 -1.55 3.41
N ASP A 85 17.98 -2.54 2.52
CA ASP A 85 18.90 -3.65 2.80
C ASP A 85 20.32 -3.15 3.06
N GLY A 86 20.96 -3.73 4.09
CA GLY A 86 22.31 -3.37 4.52
C GLY A 86 22.44 -2.04 5.29
N ALA A 87 21.39 -1.23 5.38
CA ALA A 87 21.40 0.01 6.15
C ALA A 87 21.58 -0.27 7.65
N TYR A 88 22.29 0.62 8.36
CA TYR A 88 22.45 0.51 9.81
C TYR A 88 21.33 1.24 10.55
N VAL A 89 20.66 0.52 11.44
CA VAL A 89 19.64 1.04 12.34
C VAL A 89 20.25 1.16 13.73
N TYR A 90 20.40 2.38 14.22
CA TYR A 90 20.94 2.70 15.52
C TYR A 90 19.83 2.94 16.53
N ALA A 91 20.07 2.57 17.78
CA ALA A 91 19.27 3.01 18.91
C ALA A 91 20.21 3.60 19.96
N ARG A 92 20.06 4.90 20.26
CA ARG A 92 20.69 5.54 21.40
C ARG A 92 19.70 5.56 22.54
N VAL A 93 20.13 5.04 23.71
CA VAL A 93 19.33 4.94 24.91
C VAL A 93 19.95 5.81 25.99
N SER A 94 19.15 6.64 26.62
CA SER A 94 19.56 7.50 27.73
C SER A 94 18.65 7.31 28.95
N ARG A 95 19.19 7.53 30.16
CA ARG A 95 18.41 7.45 31.40
C ARG A 95 17.50 8.67 31.55
N THR A 96 16.27 8.43 32.05
CA THR A 96 15.28 9.46 32.41
C THR A 96 14.67 9.17 33.76
N GLU A 97 13.85 10.07 34.28
CA GLU A 97 13.22 9.92 35.58
C GLU A 97 12.17 8.80 35.63
N GLY A 98 11.45 8.55 34.52
CA GLY A 98 10.45 7.49 34.49
C GLY A 98 9.88 7.21 33.08
N GLY A 99 9.34 6.01 32.92
CA GLY A 99 8.71 5.56 31.69
C GLY A 99 9.70 5.21 30.57
N VAL A 100 9.17 4.96 29.38
CA VAL A 100 9.96 4.76 28.15
C VAL A 100 9.43 5.71 27.08
N ALA A 101 10.29 6.60 26.60
CA ALA A 101 10.01 7.51 25.49
C ALA A 101 10.76 7.05 24.23
N VAL A 102 10.10 7.13 23.05
CA VAL A 102 10.71 6.73 21.76
C VAL A 102 10.57 7.86 20.78
N ASP A 103 11.66 8.28 20.14
CA ASP A 103 11.67 9.27 19.09
C ASP A 103 12.63 8.88 17.94
N GLY A 104 12.58 9.63 16.83
CA GLY A 104 13.45 9.47 15.67
C GLY A 104 14.55 10.52 15.65
N GLY A 105 15.77 10.07 15.35
CA GLY A 105 16.95 10.88 15.06
C GLY A 105 17.22 11.01 13.57
N VAL A 106 18.50 11.18 13.23
CA VAL A 106 18.95 11.35 11.85
C VAL A 106 18.49 10.20 10.95
N GLY A 107 17.88 10.54 9.80
CA GLY A 107 17.43 9.60 8.79
C GLY A 107 16.16 8.82 9.11
N VAL A 108 15.56 9.05 10.28
CA VAL A 108 14.16 8.70 10.54
C VAL A 108 13.29 9.90 10.20
N GLY A 109 12.36 9.72 9.26
CA GLY A 109 11.54 10.80 8.76
C GLY A 109 10.58 11.37 9.80
N ARG A 110 10.12 12.59 9.58
CA ARG A 110 9.05 13.25 10.35
C ARG A 110 7.78 13.30 9.52
N VAL A 111 6.67 13.09 10.18
CA VAL A 111 5.34 13.18 9.57
C VAL A 111 4.98 14.64 9.34
N THR A 112 4.69 15.03 8.10
CA THR A 112 4.31 16.41 7.72
C THR A 112 2.85 16.51 7.25
N ARG A 113 2.17 15.39 7.03
CA ARG A 113 0.78 15.33 6.57
C ARG A 113 -0.07 14.41 7.44
N ALA A 114 -1.35 14.75 7.56
CA ALA A 114 -2.33 13.88 8.22
C ALA A 114 -2.62 12.60 7.41
N GLY A 115 -3.19 11.58 8.06
CA GLY A 115 -3.58 10.31 7.42
C GLY A 115 -2.63 9.15 7.69
N LEU A 116 -1.50 9.40 8.35
CA LEU A 116 -0.60 8.38 8.89
C LEU A 116 -0.99 7.99 10.33
N ASP A 117 -0.43 6.88 10.81
CA ASP A 117 -0.67 6.40 12.20
C ASP A 117 -0.13 7.38 13.26
N GLN A 118 0.91 8.15 12.92
CA GLN A 118 1.53 9.13 13.79
C GLN A 118 0.99 10.55 13.49
N PRO A 119 0.86 11.40 14.52
CA PRO A 119 0.47 12.78 14.31
C PRO A 119 1.56 13.57 13.57
N VAL A 120 1.15 14.66 12.95
CA VAL A 120 2.07 15.63 12.30
C VAL A 120 3.12 16.10 13.30
N GLY A 121 4.38 16.16 12.88
CA GLY A 121 5.55 16.51 13.71
C GLY A 121 6.22 15.31 14.39
N ALA A 122 5.53 14.18 14.56
CA ALA A 122 6.11 12.99 15.18
C ALA A 122 7.08 12.27 14.24
N ALA A 123 8.00 11.50 14.83
CA ALA A 123 8.85 10.59 14.07
C ALA A 123 8.02 9.49 13.39
N ALA A 124 8.38 9.18 12.15
CA ALA A 124 7.73 8.14 11.34
C ALA A 124 8.09 6.73 11.84
N ILE A 125 7.83 6.47 13.12
CA ILE A 125 7.98 5.16 13.77
C ILE A 125 6.58 4.59 13.99
N ASN A 126 6.19 3.60 13.20
CA ASN A 126 4.85 3.03 13.22
C ASN A 126 4.53 2.38 14.57
N ARG A 127 3.23 2.26 14.90
CA ARG A 127 2.76 1.77 16.19
C ARG A 127 3.36 0.43 16.62
N VAL A 128 3.46 -0.55 15.72
CA VAL A 128 4.00 -1.87 16.03
C VAL A 128 5.51 -1.80 16.32
N PRO A 129 6.37 -1.23 15.47
CA PRO A 129 7.77 -0.98 15.80
C PRO A 129 7.97 -0.22 17.11
N ARG A 130 7.20 0.86 17.34
CA ARG A 130 7.27 1.63 18.59
C ARG A 130 7.03 0.75 19.81
N ARG A 131 5.99 -0.06 19.78
CA ARG A 131 5.69 -1.02 20.85
C ARG A 131 6.83 -2.03 21.03
N MET A 132 7.38 -2.60 19.95
CA MET A 132 8.52 -3.53 20.04
C MET A 132 9.74 -2.88 20.69
N ILE A 133 10.07 -1.64 20.32
CA ILE A 133 11.16 -0.86 20.93
C ILE A 133 10.92 -0.66 22.41
N GLU A 134 9.73 -0.23 22.81
CA GLU A 134 9.35 -0.04 24.21
C GLU A 134 9.41 -1.34 25.03
N GLU A 135 8.96 -2.45 24.46
CA GLU A 135 9.00 -3.78 25.08
C GLU A 135 10.44 -4.22 25.36
N GLN A 136 11.37 -4.00 24.42
CA GLN A 136 12.79 -4.33 24.61
C GLN A 136 13.48 -3.42 25.64
N ALA A 137 13.18 -2.12 25.63
CA ALA A 137 13.66 -1.21 26.67
C ALA A 137 13.20 -1.66 28.07
N ARG A 138 11.90 -1.95 28.21
CA ARG A 138 11.35 -2.45 29.49
C ARG A 138 11.91 -3.82 29.88
N ALA A 139 12.22 -4.70 28.92
CA ALA A 139 12.85 -5.99 29.18
C ALA A 139 14.27 -5.80 29.77
N ALA A 140 15.08 -4.92 29.19
CA ALA A 140 16.40 -4.58 29.73
C ALA A 140 16.32 -3.95 31.12
N MET A 141 15.37 -3.04 31.35
CA MET A 141 15.13 -2.45 32.68
C MET A 141 14.80 -3.51 33.75
N ARG A 142 13.88 -4.43 33.40
CA ARG A 142 13.53 -5.55 34.36
C ARG A 142 14.73 -6.44 34.64
N ALA A 143 15.50 -6.79 33.60
CA ALA A 143 16.68 -7.67 33.79
C ALA A 143 17.77 -7.01 34.65
N ALA A 144 17.90 -5.68 34.55
CA ALA A 144 18.88 -4.91 35.33
C ALA A 144 18.34 -4.43 36.71
N GLY A 145 17.07 -4.70 37.03
CA GLY A 145 16.44 -4.17 38.26
C GLY A 145 16.36 -2.65 38.30
N TYR A 146 16.32 -1.98 37.13
CA TYR A 146 16.33 -0.52 36.99
C TYR A 146 14.92 0.06 37.11
N GLY A 147 14.67 0.89 38.10
CA GLY A 147 13.37 1.51 38.42
C GLY A 147 13.14 2.89 37.79
N GLY A 148 14.11 3.48 37.11
CA GLY A 148 13.98 4.78 36.44
C GLY A 148 13.27 4.69 35.10
N GLY A 149 13.56 5.62 34.17
CA GLY A 149 13.05 5.64 32.82
C GLY A 149 14.15 5.58 31.76
N LEU A 150 13.75 5.35 30.51
CA LEU A 150 14.65 5.36 29.35
C LEU A 150 14.06 6.22 28.20
N ALA A 151 14.90 7.03 27.58
CA ALA A 151 14.62 7.65 26.29
C ALA A 151 15.38 6.93 25.18
N VAL A 152 14.69 6.53 24.10
CA VAL A 152 15.24 5.83 22.96
C VAL A 152 15.14 6.72 21.73
N VAL A 153 16.27 6.98 21.08
CA VAL A 153 16.32 7.70 19.80
C VAL A 153 16.81 6.73 18.72
N VAL A 154 15.94 6.44 17.76
CA VAL A 154 16.26 5.58 16.61
C VAL A 154 16.81 6.41 15.48
N SER A 155 17.98 6.05 14.93
CA SER A 155 18.60 6.74 13.79
C SER A 155 18.97 5.77 12.68
N ILE A 156 18.83 6.23 11.44
CA ILE A 156 19.20 5.48 10.23
C ILE A 156 19.90 6.47 9.30
N PRO A 157 21.19 6.76 9.49
CA PRO A 157 21.86 7.86 8.78
C PRO A 157 21.70 7.83 7.25
N GLU A 158 21.75 6.64 6.65
CA GLU A 158 21.51 6.44 5.22
C GLU A 158 20.06 6.75 4.80
N GLY A 159 19.14 6.80 5.76
CA GLY A 159 17.70 7.00 5.55
C GLY A 159 17.37 8.32 4.85
N VAL A 160 18.18 9.37 5.05
CA VAL A 160 18.02 10.64 4.33
C VAL A 160 18.06 10.42 2.81
N ARG A 161 19.09 9.72 2.34
CA ARG A 161 19.28 9.43 0.91
C ARG A 161 18.32 8.33 0.41
N LEU A 162 18.07 7.33 1.24
CA LEU A 162 17.19 6.21 0.87
C LEU A 162 15.73 6.66 0.71
N ALA A 163 15.28 7.69 1.44
CA ALA A 163 13.91 8.22 1.36
C ALA A 163 13.51 8.61 -0.06
N GLU A 164 14.44 9.16 -0.86
CA GLU A 164 14.19 9.57 -2.25
C GLU A 164 13.76 8.40 -3.16
N ARG A 165 14.13 7.18 -2.79
CA ARG A 165 13.82 5.96 -3.52
C ARG A 165 12.63 5.18 -2.95
N THR A 166 11.90 5.77 -2.01
CA THR A 166 10.75 5.19 -1.34
C THR A 166 9.47 5.98 -1.60
N PHE A 167 8.35 5.48 -1.09
CA PHE A 167 7.09 6.23 -1.11
C PHE A 167 7.00 7.32 -0.05
N ASN A 168 7.96 7.43 0.86
CA ASN A 168 7.89 8.34 2.01
C ASN A 168 7.62 9.81 1.64
N PRO A 169 8.28 10.43 0.64
CA PRO A 169 7.98 11.80 0.26
C PRO A 169 6.52 12.02 -0.18
N ARG A 170 5.94 11.03 -0.89
CA ARG A 170 4.53 11.09 -1.31
C ARG A 170 3.56 11.00 -0.13
N LEU A 171 3.96 10.28 0.92
CA LEU A 171 3.18 10.13 2.14
C LEU A 171 3.34 11.33 3.10
N GLY A 172 4.16 12.33 2.77
CA GLY A 172 4.48 13.43 3.66
C GLY A 172 5.35 13.00 4.84
N ILE A 173 6.34 12.15 4.58
CA ILE A 173 7.39 11.77 5.52
C ILE A 173 8.69 12.36 5.00
N GLU A 174 9.22 13.34 5.71
CA GLU A 174 10.37 14.14 5.29
C GLU A 174 11.59 13.94 6.18
N GLY A 175 12.79 14.14 5.62
CA GLY A 175 14.07 14.04 6.34
C GLY A 175 14.59 12.62 6.57
N GLY A 176 13.87 11.58 6.10
CA GLY A 176 14.31 10.20 6.26
C GLY A 176 13.26 9.16 5.88
N ILE A 177 13.54 7.92 6.25
CA ILE A 177 12.63 6.79 6.03
C ILE A 177 11.77 6.49 7.28
N SER A 178 10.72 5.70 7.06
CA SER A 178 9.89 5.18 8.16
C SER A 178 10.55 3.97 8.84
N VAL A 179 10.39 3.89 10.16
CA VAL A 179 10.61 2.66 10.92
C VAL A 179 9.30 1.88 10.91
N LEU A 180 9.23 0.84 10.10
CA LEU A 180 8.00 0.10 9.80
C LEU A 180 8.19 -1.42 9.97
N GLY A 181 7.06 -2.15 9.93
CA GLY A 181 7.01 -3.60 9.98
C GLY A 181 5.92 -4.10 10.92
N THR A 182 4.76 -4.48 10.37
CA THR A 182 3.61 -4.98 11.15
C THR A 182 3.83 -6.40 11.66
N SER A 183 4.55 -7.22 10.89
CA SER A 183 4.88 -8.61 11.24
C SER A 183 6.26 -8.77 11.89
N GLY A 184 7.13 -7.76 11.80
CA GLY A 184 8.55 -7.84 12.16
C GLY A 184 9.43 -8.53 11.11
N ILE A 185 8.84 -9.20 10.12
CA ILE A 185 9.53 -9.99 9.09
C ILE A 185 9.32 -9.32 7.72
N VAL A 186 10.37 -9.31 6.91
CA VAL A 186 10.28 -8.97 5.48
C VAL A 186 10.02 -10.26 4.70
N ARG A 187 8.86 -10.35 4.08
CA ARG A 187 8.53 -11.44 3.13
C ARG A 187 8.83 -10.96 1.73
N PRO A 188 9.77 -11.59 1.02
CA PRO A 188 10.14 -11.16 -0.33
C PRO A 188 8.94 -11.16 -1.28
N MET A 189 8.83 -10.10 -2.10
CA MET A 189 7.79 -9.96 -3.12
C MET A 189 6.35 -10.00 -2.57
N SER A 190 6.12 -9.48 -1.36
CA SER A 190 4.80 -9.48 -0.73
C SER A 190 3.81 -8.58 -1.46
N GLU A 191 2.77 -9.19 -2.03
CA GLU A 191 1.65 -8.48 -2.66
C GLU A 191 0.84 -7.70 -1.62
N GLU A 192 0.65 -8.27 -0.43
CA GLU A 192 -0.05 -7.64 0.68
C GLU A 192 0.63 -6.35 1.14
N ALA A 193 1.97 -6.33 1.17
CA ALA A 193 2.74 -5.13 1.53
C ALA A 193 2.54 -4.02 0.50
N LEU A 194 2.50 -4.35 -0.80
CA LEU A 194 2.25 -3.37 -1.85
C LEU A 194 0.82 -2.83 -1.81
N VAL A 195 -0.17 -3.70 -1.64
CA VAL A 195 -1.58 -3.29 -1.48
C VAL A 195 -1.76 -2.41 -0.23
N ALA A 196 -1.11 -2.75 0.89
CA ALA A 196 -1.13 -1.93 2.10
C ALA A 196 -0.51 -0.53 1.88
N SER A 197 0.55 -0.44 1.07
CA SER A 197 1.17 0.84 0.71
C SER A 197 0.24 1.70 -0.15
N ILE A 198 -0.48 1.11 -1.11
CA ILE A 198 -1.51 1.79 -1.91
C ILE A 198 -2.62 2.32 -1.00
N ALA A 199 -3.14 1.48 -0.10
CA ALA A 199 -4.19 1.89 0.84
C ALA A 199 -3.72 3.01 1.78
N LEU A 200 -2.44 3.02 2.19
CA LEU A 200 -1.87 4.09 2.98
C LEU A 200 -1.81 5.40 2.20
N GLU A 201 -1.35 5.39 0.94
CA GLU A 201 -1.31 6.56 0.07
C GLU A 201 -2.73 7.15 -0.13
N LEU A 202 -3.73 6.31 -0.34
CA LEU A 202 -5.13 6.72 -0.43
C LEU A 202 -5.59 7.43 0.85
N ARG A 203 -5.31 6.87 2.04
CA ARG A 203 -5.68 7.53 3.31
C ARG A 203 -5.03 8.90 3.47
N VAL A 204 -3.76 9.05 3.11
CA VAL A 204 -3.07 10.34 3.16
C VAL A 204 -3.71 11.35 2.21
N GLN A 205 -4.02 10.96 0.97
CA GLN A 205 -4.71 11.84 0.02
C GLN A 205 -6.11 12.22 0.52
N ARG A 206 -6.84 11.27 1.09
CA ARG A 206 -8.17 11.54 1.65
C ARG A 206 -8.12 12.50 2.82
N ALA A 207 -7.15 12.33 3.72
CA ALA A 207 -6.91 13.25 4.85
C ALA A 207 -6.48 14.65 4.40
N ALA A 208 -5.84 14.78 3.24
CA ALA A 208 -5.54 16.04 2.57
C ALA A 208 -6.76 16.67 1.86
N GLY A 209 -7.95 16.09 1.98
CA GLY A 209 -9.20 16.62 1.41
C GLY A 209 -9.45 16.22 -0.05
N VAL A 210 -8.63 15.35 -0.66
CA VAL A 210 -8.86 14.86 -2.01
C VAL A 210 -10.16 14.05 -2.05
N ARG A 211 -11.06 14.38 -2.98
CA ARG A 211 -12.34 13.68 -3.18
C ARG A 211 -12.36 12.85 -4.45
N ASP A 212 -11.66 13.34 -5.48
CA ASP A 212 -11.62 12.76 -6.82
C ASP A 212 -10.21 12.24 -7.09
N LEU A 213 -10.06 10.94 -7.31
CA LEU A 213 -8.77 10.27 -7.45
C LEU A 213 -8.33 10.18 -8.91
N LEU A 214 -7.04 10.40 -9.15
CA LEU A 214 -6.34 9.94 -10.34
C LEU A 214 -5.53 8.68 -10.00
N VAL A 215 -5.78 7.60 -10.74
CA VAL A 215 -5.12 6.30 -10.52
C VAL A 215 -4.52 5.79 -11.83
N ALA A 216 -3.32 5.24 -11.78
CA ALA A 216 -2.69 4.62 -12.93
C ALA A 216 -2.06 3.25 -12.59
N PRO A 217 -2.25 2.23 -13.43
CA PRO A 217 -1.56 0.94 -13.30
C PRO A 217 -0.09 1.02 -13.77
N GLY A 218 0.72 1.86 -13.10
CA GLY A 218 2.14 2.02 -13.35
C GLY A 218 2.53 3.34 -14.04
N ASN A 219 3.84 3.46 -14.36
CA ASN A 219 4.43 4.73 -14.82
C ASN A 219 3.85 5.23 -16.13
N TYR A 220 3.65 4.35 -17.13
CA TYR A 220 3.11 4.75 -18.42
C TYR A 220 1.75 5.47 -18.32
N GLY A 221 0.86 5.00 -17.45
CA GLY A 221 -0.43 5.65 -17.24
C GLY A 221 -0.30 7.00 -16.56
N ARG A 222 0.59 7.14 -15.57
CA ARG A 222 0.88 8.40 -14.91
C ARG A 222 1.48 9.42 -15.88
N ASP A 223 2.46 8.98 -16.66
CA ASP A 223 3.18 9.88 -17.60
C ASP A 223 2.24 10.31 -18.74
N PHE A 224 1.35 9.42 -19.22
CA PHE A 224 0.31 9.75 -20.19
C PHE A 224 -0.73 10.73 -19.60
N ALA A 225 -1.14 10.52 -18.35
CA ALA A 225 -2.07 11.41 -17.67
C ALA A 225 -1.50 12.83 -17.55
N ALA A 226 -0.21 12.96 -17.28
CA ALA A 226 0.45 14.27 -17.19
C ALA A 226 0.69 14.91 -18.56
N GLY A 227 1.27 14.17 -19.51
CA GLY A 227 1.69 14.71 -20.81
C GLY A 227 0.53 14.96 -21.76
N GLU A 228 -0.39 14.00 -21.86
CA GLU A 228 -1.46 14.05 -22.88
C GLU A 228 -2.80 14.55 -22.32
N LEU A 229 -3.09 14.24 -21.03
CA LEU A 229 -4.36 14.63 -20.43
C LEU A 229 -4.28 15.91 -19.59
N GLY A 230 -3.08 16.46 -19.35
CA GLY A 230 -2.89 17.69 -18.58
C GLY A 230 -3.26 17.52 -17.09
N LEU A 231 -3.06 16.32 -16.51
CA LEU A 231 -3.37 16.03 -15.13
C LEU A 231 -2.12 16.08 -14.24
N ASP A 232 -2.31 16.35 -12.95
CA ASP A 232 -1.19 16.41 -12.01
C ASP A 232 -0.63 15.02 -11.67
N ALA A 233 0.54 14.70 -12.22
CA ALA A 233 1.26 13.45 -11.94
C ALA A 233 1.60 13.25 -10.47
N GLY A 234 1.76 14.34 -9.70
CA GLY A 234 2.06 14.31 -8.27
C GLY A 234 0.91 13.78 -7.43
N ARG A 235 -0.33 13.87 -7.93
CA ARG A 235 -1.54 13.34 -7.30
C ARG A 235 -1.95 11.95 -7.80
N CYS A 236 -1.22 11.39 -8.78
CA CYS A 236 -1.55 10.09 -9.35
C CYS A 236 -1.13 8.94 -8.43
N VAL A 237 -2.09 8.19 -7.92
CA VAL A 237 -1.85 6.95 -7.18
C VAL A 237 -1.48 5.83 -8.14
N GLN A 238 -0.34 5.20 -7.91
CA GLN A 238 0.11 4.07 -8.71
C GLN A 238 -0.39 2.75 -8.13
N CYS A 239 -1.41 2.16 -8.76
CA CYS A 239 -2.02 0.92 -8.27
C CYS A 239 -1.32 -0.37 -8.74
N SER A 240 -0.21 -0.28 -9.50
CA SER A 240 0.49 -1.44 -10.08
C SER A 240 -0.48 -2.33 -10.88
N ASN A 241 -0.66 -3.57 -10.45
CA ASN A 241 -1.60 -4.53 -11.05
C ASN A 241 -2.90 -4.69 -10.23
N TYR A 242 -3.02 -3.98 -9.10
CA TYR A 242 -4.06 -4.20 -8.08
C TYR A 242 -5.25 -3.25 -8.24
N VAL A 243 -5.83 -3.19 -9.46
CA VAL A 243 -6.95 -2.28 -9.77
C VAL A 243 -8.14 -2.54 -8.84
N GLY A 244 -8.52 -3.81 -8.65
CA GLY A 244 -9.65 -4.15 -7.78
C GLY A 244 -9.44 -3.76 -6.32
N GLN A 245 -8.28 -4.12 -5.73
CA GLN A 245 -7.97 -3.76 -4.35
C GLN A 245 -7.86 -2.24 -4.15
N THR A 246 -7.44 -1.51 -5.18
CA THR A 246 -7.39 -0.04 -5.15
C THR A 246 -8.78 0.57 -5.13
N ILE A 247 -9.72 0.03 -5.92
CA ILE A 247 -11.13 0.44 -5.90
C ILE A 247 -11.73 0.20 -4.50
N ASP A 248 -11.52 -1.00 -3.94
CA ASP A 248 -12.02 -1.35 -2.61
C ASP A 248 -11.46 -0.42 -1.53
N ALA A 249 -10.15 -0.15 -1.55
CA ALA A 249 -9.49 0.74 -0.59
C ALA A 249 -9.95 2.19 -0.74
N ALA A 250 -10.21 2.67 -1.96
CA ALA A 250 -10.74 4.00 -2.21
C ALA A 250 -12.19 4.15 -1.71
N ALA A 251 -13.01 3.13 -1.94
CA ALA A 251 -14.38 3.09 -1.41
C ALA A 251 -14.38 3.13 0.13
N GLN A 252 -13.54 2.30 0.77
CA GLN A 252 -13.40 2.27 2.23
C GLN A 252 -12.88 3.60 2.80
N ALA A 253 -12.01 4.30 2.07
CA ALA A 253 -11.50 5.61 2.47
C ALA A 253 -12.52 6.76 2.25
N GLY A 254 -13.65 6.51 1.59
CA GLY A 254 -14.72 7.47 1.36
C GLY A 254 -14.42 8.50 0.27
N PHE A 255 -13.74 8.08 -0.82
CA PHE A 255 -13.60 8.90 -2.02
C PHE A 255 -14.93 8.97 -2.78
N GLY A 256 -15.17 10.10 -3.49
CA GLY A 256 -16.36 10.28 -4.31
C GLY A 256 -16.23 9.67 -5.69
N SER A 257 -15.03 9.83 -6.30
CA SER A 257 -14.78 9.33 -7.64
C SER A 257 -13.34 8.88 -7.86
N MET A 258 -13.12 8.10 -8.94
CA MET A 258 -11.80 7.61 -9.36
C MET A 258 -11.72 7.58 -10.88
N LEU A 259 -10.72 8.24 -11.46
CA LEU A 259 -10.35 8.09 -12.86
C LEU A 259 -9.14 7.17 -12.99
N VAL A 260 -9.29 6.07 -13.70
CA VAL A 260 -8.20 5.12 -14.00
C VAL A 260 -7.65 5.41 -15.40
N VAL A 261 -6.38 5.82 -15.49
CA VAL A 261 -5.68 6.04 -16.76
C VAL A 261 -4.71 4.90 -17.00
N GLY A 262 -4.97 4.07 -18.02
CA GLY A 262 -4.16 2.88 -18.24
C GLY A 262 -4.02 2.46 -19.70
N SER A 263 -2.91 1.77 -19.99
CA SER A 263 -2.68 1.21 -21.33
C SER A 263 -3.68 0.10 -21.65
N LEU A 264 -3.99 -0.05 -22.94
CA LEU A 264 -4.89 -1.10 -23.45
C LEU A 264 -4.50 -2.48 -22.94
N GLY A 265 -3.19 -2.82 -22.93
CA GLY A 265 -2.69 -4.11 -22.48
C GLY A 265 -3.02 -4.46 -21.02
N LYS A 266 -3.31 -3.45 -20.19
CA LYS A 266 -3.78 -3.67 -18.80
C LYS A 266 -5.30 -3.57 -18.70
N LEU A 267 -5.91 -2.52 -19.25
CA LEU A 267 -7.34 -2.27 -19.05
C LEU A 267 -8.26 -3.20 -19.82
N VAL A 268 -7.82 -3.77 -20.94
CA VAL A 268 -8.58 -4.83 -21.62
C VAL A 268 -8.79 -6.06 -20.73
N LYS A 269 -7.87 -6.36 -19.82
CA LYS A 269 -8.05 -7.43 -18.83
C LYS A 269 -9.16 -7.08 -17.83
N VAL A 270 -9.18 -5.81 -17.40
CA VAL A 270 -10.24 -5.33 -16.50
C VAL A 270 -11.60 -5.38 -17.19
N ALA A 271 -11.68 -5.08 -18.49
CA ALA A 271 -12.89 -5.25 -19.30
C ALA A 271 -13.40 -6.71 -19.28
N ALA A 272 -12.50 -7.70 -19.16
CA ALA A 272 -12.84 -9.10 -18.97
C ALA A 272 -13.11 -9.49 -17.50
N GLY A 273 -13.15 -8.53 -16.56
CA GLY A 273 -13.34 -8.79 -15.13
C GLY A 273 -12.08 -9.18 -14.36
N ILE A 274 -10.90 -9.14 -15.00
CA ILE A 274 -9.62 -9.49 -14.37
C ILE A 274 -9.07 -8.28 -13.62
N MET A 275 -9.36 -8.18 -12.33
CA MET A 275 -9.06 -7.02 -11.48
C MET A 275 -7.61 -6.97 -10.99
N ASN A 276 -6.86 -8.06 -11.05
CA ASN A 276 -5.40 -8.08 -10.92
C ASN A 276 -4.80 -8.28 -12.32
N THR A 277 -4.21 -7.22 -12.87
CA THR A 277 -3.74 -7.20 -14.27
C THR A 277 -2.38 -7.88 -14.48
N HIS A 278 -1.80 -8.51 -13.44
CA HIS A 278 -0.55 -9.24 -13.56
C HIS A 278 -0.71 -10.47 -14.44
N SER A 279 0.20 -10.69 -15.41
CA SER A 279 0.11 -11.78 -16.37
C SER A 279 0.21 -13.20 -15.75
N ARG A 280 0.75 -13.32 -14.52
CA ARG A 280 0.75 -14.59 -13.78
C ARG A 280 -0.62 -14.95 -13.22
N VAL A 281 -1.49 -13.97 -13.01
CA VAL A 281 -2.85 -14.20 -12.51
C VAL A 281 -3.75 -14.61 -13.65
N ALA A 282 -3.79 -13.82 -14.72
CA ALA A 282 -4.54 -14.11 -15.93
C ALA A 282 -4.03 -13.26 -17.11
N ASP A 283 -4.25 -13.71 -18.34
CA ASP A 283 -4.05 -12.91 -19.52
C ASP A 283 -5.39 -12.49 -20.14
N GLY A 284 -5.97 -13.19 -21.05
CA GLY A 284 -7.27 -12.90 -21.67
C GLY A 284 -7.29 -11.68 -22.60
N ARG A 285 -6.15 -11.04 -22.90
CA ARG A 285 -6.08 -9.84 -23.75
C ARG A 285 -6.58 -10.10 -25.17
N ARG A 286 -6.10 -11.18 -25.77
CA ARG A 286 -6.42 -11.57 -27.16
C ARG A 286 -7.86 -12.02 -27.27
N GLU A 287 -8.30 -12.84 -26.36
CA GLU A 287 -9.64 -13.37 -26.28
C GLU A 287 -10.67 -12.25 -26.14
N THR A 288 -10.38 -11.26 -25.28
CA THR A 288 -11.26 -10.10 -25.08
C THR A 288 -11.34 -9.24 -26.34
N LEU A 289 -10.17 -8.86 -26.93
CA LEU A 289 -10.15 -8.07 -28.18
C LEU A 289 -10.84 -8.82 -29.32
N ALA A 290 -10.55 -10.10 -29.48
CA ALA A 290 -11.15 -10.93 -30.55
C ALA A 290 -12.67 -11.08 -30.39
N ALA A 291 -13.17 -11.25 -29.15
CA ALA A 291 -14.60 -11.32 -28.89
C ALA A 291 -15.30 -9.99 -29.19
N HIS A 292 -14.74 -8.85 -28.75
CA HIS A 292 -15.31 -7.54 -29.04
C HIS A 292 -15.21 -7.18 -30.54
N ALA A 293 -14.14 -7.56 -31.21
CA ALA A 293 -14.01 -7.39 -32.68
C ALA A 293 -15.04 -8.24 -33.43
N ALA A 294 -15.29 -9.49 -33.00
CA ALA A 294 -16.29 -10.34 -33.61
C ALA A 294 -17.71 -9.76 -33.50
N LEU A 295 -18.05 -9.12 -32.38
CA LEU A 295 -19.29 -8.37 -32.21
C LEU A 295 -19.45 -7.21 -33.19
N GLN A 296 -18.30 -6.66 -33.69
CA GLN A 296 -18.25 -5.58 -34.69
C GLN A 296 -18.10 -6.12 -36.12
N GLY A 297 -18.32 -7.40 -36.33
CA GLY A 297 -18.30 -8.01 -37.67
C GLY A 297 -16.92 -8.44 -38.17
N ALA A 298 -15.93 -8.64 -37.28
CA ALA A 298 -14.65 -9.21 -37.67
C ALA A 298 -14.81 -10.56 -38.37
N SER A 299 -14.11 -10.75 -39.48
CA SER A 299 -14.09 -12.03 -40.19
C SER A 299 -13.41 -13.11 -39.31
N ARG A 300 -13.70 -14.38 -39.60
CA ARG A 300 -13.03 -15.50 -38.92
C ARG A 300 -11.49 -15.41 -39.05
N ASP A 301 -10.99 -14.97 -40.18
CA ASP A 301 -9.55 -14.85 -40.42
C ASP A 301 -8.94 -13.73 -39.55
N LEU A 302 -9.61 -12.57 -39.45
CA LEU A 302 -9.20 -11.47 -38.57
C LEU A 302 -9.23 -11.90 -37.09
N VAL A 303 -10.27 -12.58 -36.63
CA VAL A 303 -10.31 -13.17 -35.28
C VAL A 303 -9.11 -14.09 -35.05
N GLY A 304 -8.78 -14.94 -36.05
CA GLY A 304 -7.60 -15.79 -36.00
C GLY A 304 -6.29 -15.01 -35.92
N GLU A 305 -6.16 -13.88 -36.60
CA GLU A 305 -4.98 -13.01 -36.51
C GLU A 305 -4.88 -12.33 -35.14
N LEU A 306 -5.98 -11.80 -34.61
CA LEU A 306 -6.04 -11.22 -33.26
C LEU A 306 -5.62 -12.24 -32.17
N MET A 307 -6.05 -13.49 -32.31
CA MET A 307 -5.68 -14.58 -31.39
C MET A 307 -4.20 -14.96 -31.47
N ARG A 308 -3.50 -14.63 -32.57
CA ARG A 308 -2.05 -14.87 -32.73
C ARG A 308 -1.19 -13.65 -32.32
N SER A 309 -1.79 -12.48 -32.15
CA SER A 309 -1.06 -11.27 -31.72
C SER A 309 -0.39 -11.49 -30.35
N VAL A 310 0.86 -11.08 -30.22
CA VAL A 310 1.61 -11.20 -28.95
C VAL A 310 1.25 -10.06 -28.02
N THR A 311 1.06 -8.87 -28.56
CA THR A 311 0.73 -7.64 -27.83
C THR A 311 -0.60 -7.05 -28.29
N THR A 312 -1.21 -6.22 -27.45
CA THR A 312 -2.39 -5.44 -27.85
C THR A 312 -2.07 -4.43 -28.95
N ASP A 313 -0.84 -3.92 -28.98
CA ASP A 313 -0.41 -2.94 -29.99
C ASP A 313 -0.27 -3.56 -31.39
N GLU A 314 0.03 -4.87 -31.49
CA GLU A 314 -0.03 -5.61 -32.75
C GLU A 314 -1.46 -5.81 -33.25
N ALA A 315 -2.44 -5.87 -32.34
CA ALA A 315 -3.84 -6.03 -32.70
C ALA A 315 -4.46 -4.74 -33.29
N LEU A 316 -4.01 -3.56 -32.84
CA LEU A 316 -4.58 -2.28 -33.27
C LEU A 316 -4.52 -2.04 -34.79
N PRO A 317 -3.37 -2.23 -35.49
CA PRO A 317 -3.31 -2.10 -36.95
C PRO A 317 -4.20 -3.09 -37.70
N LEU A 318 -4.47 -4.28 -37.14
CA LEU A 318 -5.35 -5.27 -37.71
C LEU A 318 -6.80 -4.77 -37.72
N LEU A 319 -7.24 -4.24 -36.57
CA LEU A 319 -8.58 -3.66 -36.41
C LEU A 319 -8.78 -2.40 -37.25
N GLU A 320 -7.74 -1.57 -37.39
CA GLU A 320 -7.79 -0.36 -38.18
C GLU A 320 -7.93 -0.66 -39.69
N ARG A 321 -7.11 -1.60 -40.19
CA ARG A 321 -7.22 -2.05 -41.61
C ARG A 321 -8.58 -2.67 -41.91
N ALA A 322 -9.21 -3.29 -40.92
CA ALA A 322 -10.56 -3.83 -41.07
C ALA A 322 -11.66 -2.78 -40.91
N GLY A 323 -11.32 -1.53 -40.56
CA GLY A 323 -12.27 -0.43 -40.40
C GLY A 323 -13.17 -0.57 -39.14
N ILE A 324 -12.79 -1.38 -38.17
CA ILE A 324 -13.61 -1.67 -36.96
C ILE A 324 -12.90 -1.31 -35.64
N LEU A 325 -11.78 -0.60 -35.70
CA LEU A 325 -11.00 -0.25 -34.49
C LEU A 325 -11.85 0.57 -33.51
N ARG A 326 -12.50 1.62 -33.97
CA ARG A 326 -13.29 2.52 -33.14
C ARG A 326 -14.44 1.80 -32.44
N GLU A 327 -15.19 1.03 -33.18
CA GLU A 327 -16.35 0.27 -32.69
C GLU A 327 -15.92 -0.81 -31.71
N THR A 328 -14.82 -1.51 -32.01
CA THR A 328 -14.22 -2.51 -31.11
C THR A 328 -13.78 -1.87 -29.78
N MET A 329 -13.08 -0.73 -29.86
CA MET A 329 -12.64 -0.02 -28.65
C MET A 329 -13.81 0.56 -27.85
N ALA A 330 -14.86 1.07 -28.50
CA ALA A 330 -16.08 1.50 -27.82
C ALA A 330 -16.75 0.33 -27.06
N SER A 331 -16.81 -0.86 -27.68
CA SER A 331 -17.34 -2.06 -27.05
C SER A 331 -16.48 -2.52 -25.85
N VAL A 332 -15.15 -2.48 -25.97
CA VAL A 332 -14.20 -2.80 -24.88
C VAL A 332 -14.35 -1.81 -23.72
N THR A 333 -14.42 -0.50 -24.01
CA THR A 333 -14.54 0.51 -22.95
C THR A 333 -15.90 0.49 -22.26
N ALA A 334 -16.98 0.15 -22.96
CA ALA A 334 -18.27 -0.08 -22.33
C ALA A 334 -18.21 -1.25 -21.32
N ALA A 335 -17.64 -2.39 -21.74
CA ALA A 335 -17.44 -3.54 -20.86
C ALA A 335 -16.51 -3.19 -19.68
N LEU A 336 -15.46 -2.39 -19.91
CA LEU A 336 -14.57 -1.90 -18.86
C LEU A 336 -15.35 -1.10 -17.81
N GLY A 337 -16.17 -0.12 -18.26
CA GLY A 337 -16.99 0.69 -17.36
C GLY A 337 -17.95 -0.16 -16.52
N ASP A 338 -18.58 -1.17 -17.13
CA ASP A 338 -19.45 -2.12 -16.40
C ASP A 338 -18.72 -2.88 -15.31
N GLN A 339 -17.50 -3.37 -15.58
CA GLN A 339 -16.71 -4.09 -14.58
C GLN A 339 -16.22 -3.18 -13.46
N LEU A 340 -15.83 -1.94 -13.77
CA LEU A 340 -15.43 -0.95 -12.77
C LEU A 340 -16.60 -0.58 -11.85
N ARG A 341 -17.77 -0.23 -12.42
CA ARG A 341 -18.98 0.07 -11.66
C ARG A 341 -19.45 -1.11 -10.81
N ARG A 342 -19.40 -2.32 -11.37
CA ARG A 342 -19.73 -3.54 -10.63
C ARG A 342 -18.81 -3.73 -9.41
N ARG A 343 -17.50 -3.50 -9.57
CA ARG A 343 -16.55 -3.61 -8.45
C ARG A 343 -16.77 -2.53 -7.39
N ALA A 344 -17.04 -1.31 -7.81
CA ALA A 344 -17.30 -0.19 -6.90
C ALA A 344 -18.65 -0.33 -6.15
N ALA A 345 -19.60 -1.12 -6.68
CA ALA A 345 -20.89 -1.42 -6.07
C ALA A 345 -21.65 -0.17 -5.59
N GLY A 346 -21.49 0.96 -6.28
CA GLY A 346 -22.13 2.25 -5.93
C GLY A 346 -21.44 3.01 -4.79
N ALA A 347 -20.32 2.51 -4.25
CA ALA A 347 -19.62 3.20 -3.16
C ALA A 347 -18.78 4.40 -3.64
N LEU A 348 -18.36 4.42 -4.91
CA LEU A 348 -17.73 5.55 -5.59
C LEU A 348 -17.93 5.44 -7.11
N ASP A 349 -17.83 6.56 -7.81
CA ASP A 349 -17.87 6.59 -9.28
C ASP A 349 -16.51 6.23 -9.84
N VAL A 350 -16.42 5.18 -10.68
CA VAL A 350 -15.16 4.75 -11.27
C VAL A 350 -15.25 4.79 -12.79
N GLU A 351 -14.36 5.60 -13.38
CA GLU A 351 -14.27 5.80 -14.83
C GLU A 351 -12.85 5.52 -15.30
N ALA A 352 -12.65 5.34 -16.60
CA ALA A 352 -11.35 5.04 -17.16
C ALA A 352 -11.09 5.71 -18.51
N VAL A 353 -9.80 6.00 -18.75
CA VAL A 353 -9.24 6.34 -20.06
C VAL A 353 -8.28 5.25 -20.48
N VAL A 354 -8.53 4.67 -21.64
CA VAL A 354 -7.69 3.63 -22.25
C VAL A 354 -6.82 4.25 -23.33
N PHE A 355 -5.53 4.00 -23.28
CA PHE A 355 -4.58 4.53 -24.29
C PHE A 355 -3.60 3.46 -24.77
N SER A 356 -2.93 3.74 -25.89
CA SER A 356 -1.68 3.09 -26.31
C SER A 356 -0.63 4.14 -26.65
N PRO A 357 0.66 3.96 -26.27
CA PRO A 357 1.70 4.98 -26.50
C PRO A 357 1.84 5.44 -27.95
N GLY A 358 1.61 4.55 -28.93
CA GLY A 358 1.70 4.89 -30.35
C GLY A 358 0.39 5.40 -31.00
N TRP A 359 -0.74 5.35 -30.26
CA TRP A 359 -2.07 5.62 -30.80
C TRP A 359 -2.83 6.72 -30.04
N GLY A 360 -2.31 7.17 -28.90
CA GLY A 360 -3.03 8.12 -28.04
C GLY A 360 -4.22 7.48 -27.31
N VAL A 361 -5.26 8.26 -27.08
CA VAL A 361 -6.50 7.78 -26.44
C VAL A 361 -7.24 6.86 -27.41
N LEU A 362 -7.51 5.63 -26.97
CA LEU A 362 -8.25 4.61 -27.71
C LEU A 362 -9.73 4.56 -27.35
N GLY A 363 -10.08 5.01 -26.15
CA GLY A 363 -11.45 5.06 -25.66
C GLY A 363 -11.55 5.55 -24.24
N GLU A 364 -12.76 6.00 -23.89
CA GLU A 364 -13.12 6.53 -22.58
C GLU A 364 -14.42 5.88 -22.12
N THR A 365 -14.57 5.62 -20.83
CA THR A 365 -15.85 5.23 -20.25
C THR A 365 -16.79 6.44 -20.19
N GLU A 366 -18.08 6.21 -20.00
CA GLU A 366 -19.14 7.21 -20.20
C GLU A 366 -18.94 8.51 -19.39
N GLY A 367 -18.55 8.40 -18.13
CA GLY A 367 -18.33 9.54 -17.23
C GLY A 367 -16.90 10.09 -17.22
N ALA A 368 -15.96 9.50 -17.98
CA ALA A 368 -14.53 9.84 -17.91
C ALA A 368 -14.24 11.31 -18.26
N SER A 369 -14.91 11.86 -19.29
CA SER A 369 -14.74 13.26 -19.67
C SER A 369 -15.14 14.24 -18.57
N HIS A 370 -16.17 13.90 -17.77
CA HIS A 370 -16.56 14.70 -16.59
C HIS A 370 -15.48 14.68 -15.51
N LEU A 371 -14.96 13.50 -15.16
CA LEU A 371 -13.90 13.38 -14.17
C LEU A 371 -12.57 14.03 -14.63
N LEU A 372 -12.23 13.94 -15.91
CA LEU A 372 -11.11 14.66 -16.49
C LEU A 372 -11.22 16.17 -16.27
N ALA A 373 -12.40 16.75 -16.51
CA ALA A 373 -12.64 18.18 -16.30
C ALA A 373 -12.55 18.57 -14.80
N LEU A 374 -13.03 17.71 -13.88
CA LEU A 374 -12.89 17.91 -12.43
C LEU A 374 -11.43 17.90 -11.99
N LEU A 375 -10.66 16.89 -12.41
CA LEU A 375 -9.26 16.72 -12.06
C LEU A 375 -8.38 17.85 -12.61
N ARG A 376 -8.64 18.32 -13.83
CA ARG A 376 -7.94 19.47 -14.42
C ARG A 376 -8.17 20.76 -13.61
N ARG A 377 -9.42 21.06 -13.22
CA ARG A 377 -9.75 22.20 -12.35
C ARG A 377 -9.06 22.11 -11.02
N ALA A 378 -9.03 20.94 -10.40
CA ALA A 378 -8.31 20.69 -9.14
C ALA A 378 -6.79 20.92 -9.29
N ALA A 379 -6.19 20.58 -10.44
CA ALA A 379 -4.79 20.83 -10.74
C ALA A 379 -4.48 22.34 -10.95
N ALA A 380 -5.42 23.08 -11.52
CA ALA A 380 -5.31 24.53 -11.72
C ALA A 380 -5.52 25.37 -10.43
N GLY A 381 -5.82 24.73 -9.29
CA GLY A 381 -6.10 25.43 -8.02
C GLY A 381 -7.48 26.08 -7.94
N GLU A 382 -8.36 25.84 -8.92
CA GLU A 382 -9.70 26.40 -8.99
C GLU A 382 -10.75 25.62 -8.15
N GLY A 383 -10.32 24.58 -7.45
CA GLY A 383 -11.13 23.77 -6.54
C GLY A 383 -11.25 24.43 -5.18
N GLY A 384 -11.98 25.53 -5.05
CA GLY A 384 -12.35 26.10 -3.76
C GLY A 384 -13.13 25.06 -2.95
N VAL A 385 -12.68 24.86 -1.70
CA VAL A 385 -13.43 24.17 -0.65
C VAL A 385 -14.84 24.76 -0.65
N ARG A 386 -15.85 23.99 -1.07
CA ARG A 386 -17.23 24.35 -0.74
C ARG A 386 -17.33 24.29 0.77
N PRO A 387 -17.64 25.41 1.48
CA PRO A 387 -17.86 25.36 2.92
C PRO A 387 -18.97 24.35 3.17
N GLY A 388 -18.73 23.48 4.15
CA GLY A 388 -19.68 22.46 4.54
C GLY A 388 -21.05 23.08 4.79
N ALA A 389 -22.07 22.38 4.36
CA ALA A 389 -23.42 22.62 4.82
C ALA A 389 -23.38 22.56 6.36
N SER A 390 -23.70 23.68 7.00
CA SER A 390 -23.89 23.79 8.44
C SER A 390 -24.89 22.71 8.85
N MET A 391 -24.48 21.80 9.73
CA MET A 391 -25.42 21.07 10.55
C MET A 391 -26.14 22.13 11.41
N ASP A 392 -27.40 22.25 11.19
CA ASP A 392 -28.32 23.08 11.95
C ASP A 392 -28.39 22.50 13.38
N ASP A 393 -27.80 23.20 14.34
CA ASP A 393 -27.97 22.92 15.75
C ASP A 393 -29.33 23.49 16.17
N GLY A 394 -30.32 22.64 16.17
CA GLY A 394 -31.68 22.96 16.60
C GLY A 394 -32.26 21.95 17.59
N ALA A 395 -32.35 22.42 18.84
CA ALA A 395 -33.22 21.97 19.93
C ALA A 395 -32.84 20.70 20.70
N GLY A 396 -32.41 20.90 21.95
CA GLY A 396 -32.41 19.92 23.06
C GLY A 396 -33.83 19.76 23.66
N PRO A 397 -34.01 19.26 24.90
CA PRO A 397 -34.24 17.84 25.12
C PRO A 397 -35.66 17.59 25.60
N ASP A 398 -36.19 16.41 25.35
CA ASP A 398 -37.31 15.89 26.16
C ASP A 398 -37.09 14.40 26.48
N ASP A 399 -37.28 14.16 27.74
CA ASP A 399 -37.23 12.98 28.54
C ASP A 399 -38.34 11.99 28.14
N ALA A 400 -37.99 10.72 27.89
CA ALA A 400 -38.94 9.63 28.16
C ALA A 400 -38.21 8.26 28.17
N SER A 401 -38.14 7.72 29.36
CA SER A 401 -37.88 6.34 29.75
C SER A 401 -38.65 5.32 28.90
N GLY A 402 -37.96 4.28 28.43
CA GLY A 402 -38.60 3.12 27.77
C GLY A 402 -37.63 1.94 27.67
N GLU A 403 -37.50 1.19 28.74
CA GLU A 403 -36.94 -0.18 28.75
C GLU A 403 -37.63 -1.03 27.67
N LYS A 404 -36.86 -1.68 26.79
CA LYS A 404 -37.30 -2.88 26.06
C LYS A 404 -36.16 -3.90 25.93
N ASP A 405 -36.36 -4.94 26.67
CA ASP A 405 -35.92 -6.33 26.59
C ASP A 405 -35.12 -6.73 25.34
N VAL A 406 -33.88 -7.13 25.59
CA VAL A 406 -33.07 -7.92 24.65
C VAL A 406 -33.26 -9.39 25.02
N ARG A 407 -33.92 -10.17 24.19
CA ARG A 407 -33.90 -11.63 24.27
C ARG A 407 -32.78 -12.22 23.42
N PRO A 408 -32.05 -13.23 23.92
CA PRO A 408 -31.00 -13.89 23.15
C PRO A 408 -31.59 -14.94 22.20
N TRP A 409 -31.03 -15.04 20.99
CA TRP A 409 -31.33 -16.07 20.03
C TRP A 409 -30.76 -17.41 20.45
N ALA A 410 -31.64 -18.39 20.68
CA ALA A 410 -31.29 -19.79 20.95
C ALA A 410 -31.01 -20.54 19.63
N ALA A 411 -30.00 -21.37 19.68
CA ALA A 411 -29.65 -22.36 18.67
C ALA A 411 -30.61 -23.56 18.71
N GLY A 412 -30.86 -24.12 17.52
CA GLY A 412 -31.57 -25.40 17.28
C GLY A 412 -32.21 -25.36 15.89
N GLY A 413 -32.03 -26.25 15.00
CA GLY A 413 -31.74 -27.64 14.97
C GLY A 413 -32.06 -28.16 13.59
N GLU A 414 -31.44 -29.24 13.19
CA GLU A 414 -31.80 -30.24 12.20
C GLU A 414 -31.67 -29.92 10.70
N GLY A 415 -30.66 -30.61 10.08
CA GLY A 415 -30.53 -30.81 8.66
C GLY A 415 -31.44 -31.91 8.11
N PRO A 416 -31.67 -31.99 6.82
CA PRO A 416 -32.10 -33.20 6.16
C PRO A 416 -30.99 -33.93 5.43
N ARG A 417 -31.06 -35.25 5.56
CA ARG A 417 -30.23 -36.30 4.98
C ARG A 417 -30.34 -36.40 3.47
N GLY A 418 -29.22 -36.67 2.83
CA GLY A 418 -28.99 -37.73 1.88
C GLY A 418 -29.66 -37.71 0.51
N LEU A 419 -28.81 -37.61 -0.51
CA LEU A 419 -29.00 -38.41 -1.73
C LEU A 419 -27.63 -38.79 -2.29
N ARG A 420 -27.32 -40.07 -2.26
CA ARG A 420 -26.27 -40.74 -3.05
C ARG A 420 -26.78 -40.95 -4.49
N GLY A 421 -25.91 -40.96 -5.44
CA GLY A 421 -26.13 -41.43 -6.81
C GLY A 421 -25.09 -40.88 -7.76
N GLU A 422 -24.01 -41.59 -7.93
CA GLU A 422 -23.42 -42.20 -9.16
C GLU A 422 -23.74 -41.46 -10.48
N LEU A 423 -22.72 -40.85 -11.09
CA LEU A 423 -21.95 -41.27 -12.27
C LEU A 423 -20.80 -40.31 -12.48
#